data_c5d5e28126f028e6b6ee2eccf6a5b34c
#
_entry.id   c5d5e28126f028e6b6ee2eccf6a5b34c
#
_cell.length_a   1.000
_cell.length_b   1.000
_cell.length_c   1.000
_cell.angle_alpha   90.00
_cell.angle_beta   90.00
_cell.angle_gamma   90.00
#
_symmetry.space_group_name_H-M   'P 1'
#
loop_
_entity.id
_entity.type
_entity.pdbx_description
1 polymer ?
#
loop_
_entity_poly.entity_id
_entity_poly.type
_entity_poly.pdbx_seq_one_letter_code
_entity_poly.pdbx_strand_id
1 'polypeptide(L)'
;LRGGKYQELDFYGGTLTGIQEKLPYLKDMGIDIIYLNPIFRARSNHRYDTGDYTQVDPLCGTNTEFTELCEAAKKVGIRVMLDGVFSHTGEDSVYFNHFGHYPTLGAYQGQSSPYFDWYTFNHYPEDYKAWWGILSLPELRKDNPEYQKFMFQPHEGVVPRWIEAGSCGWRLDVADELPVDFLRKLRAAAKAADPEAVVLGEVWEDASNKVAYGETRCYCTGDTL
;
A
#
# COMPACT_ATOMS: atom_id res chain seq x y z
N LEU A 1 -21.91 -12.48 -7.07
CA LEU A 1 -22.85 -11.82 -6.16
C LEU A 1 -23.86 -12.87 -5.63
N ARG A 2 -23.63 -13.43 -4.46
CA ARG A 2 -24.60 -14.33 -3.81
C ARG A 2 -25.80 -13.51 -3.34
N GLY A 3 -26.99 -13.82 -3.86
CA GLY A 3 -28.22 -13.08 -3.53
C GLY A 3 -28.24 -11.63 -4.00
N GLY A 4 -27.46 -11.24 -5.01
CA GLY A 4 -27.42 -9.89 -5.55
C GLY A 4 -26.69 -8.84 -4.68
N LYS A 5 -26.01 -9.26 -3.61
CA LYS A 5 -25.25 -8.36 -2.74
C LYS A 5 -23.74 -8.56 -2.95
N TYR A 6 -23.00 -7.46 -2.92
CA TYR A 6 -21.54 -7.49 -2.91
C TYR A 6 -21.05 -8.23 -1.66
N GLN A 7 -20.03 -9.08 -1.85
CA GLN A 7 -19.37 -9.83 -0.77
C GLN A 7 -17.87 -9.59 -0.87
N GLU A 8 -17.27 -9.03 0.15
CA GLU A 8 -15.82 -8.72 0.21
C GLU A 8 -14.93 -9.98 0.14
N LEU A 9 -15.52 -11.15 0.40
CA LEU A 9 -14.83 -12.43 0.36
C LEU A 9 -15.11 -13.25 -0.92
N ASP A 10 -15.77 -12.67 -1.92
CA ASP A 10 -15.96 -13.30 -3.22
C ASP A 10 -14.81 -12.94 -4.16
N PHE A 11 -13.93 -13.90 -4.46
CA PHE A 11 -12.76 -13.72 -5.33
C PHE A 11 -13.05 -14.30 -6.71
N TYR A 12 -12.65 -13.57 -7.78
CA TYR A 12 -12.98 -13.90 -9.17
C TYR A 12 -11.77 -14.25 -10.03
N GLY A 13 -10.59 -14.33 -9.45
CA GLY A 13 -9.37 -14.64 -10.17
C GLY A 13 -8.68 -13.38 -10.73
N GLY A 14 -7.67 -13.61 -11.52
CA GLY A 14 -6.69 -12.62 -11.99
C GLY A 14 -5.38 -12.77 -11.22
N THR A 15 -4.29 -12.99 -11.98
CA THR A 15 -2.96 -13.25 -11.40
C THR A 15 -1.90 -12.39 -12.06
N LEU A 16 -0.76 -12.23 -11.40
CA LEU A 16 0.41 -11.53 -11.97
C LEU A 16 0.89 -12.23 -13.26
N THR A 17 0.90 -13.55 -13.28
CA THR A 17 1.21 -14.35 -14.48
C THR A 17 0.21 -14.08 -15.60
N GLY A 18 -1.09 -13.97 -15.31
CA GLY A 18 -2.11 -13.64 -16.29
C GLY A 18 -1.92 -12.25 -16.90
N ILE A 19 -1.44 -11.26 -16.11
CA ILE A 19 -1.05 -9.94 -16.64
C ILE A 19 0.16 -10.09 -17.57
N GLN A 20 1.16 -10.87 -17.18
CA GLN A 20 2.36 -11.10 -17.99
C GLN A 20 2.01 -11.67 -19.37
N GLU A 21 1.07 -12.61 -19.45
CA GLU A 21 0.58 -13.15 -20.72
C GLU A 21 -0.09 -12.11 -21.62
N LYS A 22 -0.63 -11.03 -21.03
CA LYS A 22 -1.32 -9.94 -21.74
C LYS A 22 -0.41 -8.76 -22.11
N LEU A 23 0.87 -8.78 -21.76
CA LEU A 23 1.80 -7.69 -22.07
C LEU A 23 1.85 -7.34 -23.57
N PRO A 24 1.88 -8.28 -24.53
CA PRO A 24 1.85 -7.94 -25.96
C PRO A 24 0.59 -7.16 -26.34
N TYR A 25 -0.58 -7.60 -25.88
CA TYR A 25 -1.85 -6.92 -26.11
C TYR A 25 -1.87 -5.50 -25.52
N LEU A 26 -1.40 -5.34 -24.29
CA LEU A 26 -1.32 -4.03 -23.63
C LEU A 26 -0.34 -3.09 -24.35
N LYS A 27 0.76 -3.62 -24.89
CA LYS A 27 1.71 -2.84 -25.68
C LYS A 27 1.09 -2.37 -26.99
N ASP A 28 0.37 -3.25 -27.69
CA ASP A 28 -0.34 -2.91 -28.93
C ASP A 28 -1.40 -1.83 -28.71
N MET A 29 -1.99 -1.76 -27.52
CA MET A 29 -2.89 -0.69 -27.07
C MET A 29 -2.18 0.64 -26.78
N GLY A 30 -0.84 0.68 -26.74
CA GLY A 30 -0.07 1.86 -26.42
C GLY A 30 0.06 2.14 -24.92
N ILE A 31 -0.06 1.11 -24.07
CA ILE A 31 0.10 1.25 -22.62
C ILE A 31 1.59 1.34 -22.28
N ASP A 32 1.97 2.35 -21.50
CA ASP A 32 3.34 2.56 -21.01
C ASP A 32 3.51 2.21 -19.52
N ILE A 33 2.44 2.32 -18.75
CA ILE A 33 2.44 1.98 -17.31
C ILE A 33 1.19 1.17 -16.98
N ILE A 34 1.38 0.07 -16.26
CA ILE A 34 0.31 -0.69 -15.63
C ILE A 34 0.29 -0.29 -14.15
N TYR A 35 -0.78 0.34 -13.70
CA TYR A 35 -1.05 0.52 -12.28
C TYR A 35 -1.85 -0.68 -11.77
N LEU A 36 -1.34 -1.33 -10.74
CA LEU A 36 -2.00 -2.44 -10.07
C LEU A 36 -2.76 -1.93 -8.83
N ASN A 37 -4.06 -2.25 -8.73
CA ASN A 37 -4.76 -2.17 -7.46
C ASN A 37 -4.01 -3.01 -6.42
N PRO A 38 -4.30 -2.86 -5.09
CA PRO A 38 -3.52 -3.53 -4.07
C PRO A 38 -3.33 -5.03 -4.34
N ILE A 39 -2.09 -5.49 -4.32
CA ILE A 39 -1.72 -6.89 -4.54
C ILE A 39 -1.17 -7.56 -3.29
N PHE A 40 -0.99 -6.82 -2.21
CA PHE A 40 -0.45 -7.37 -0.96
C PHE A 40 -1.47 -8.26 -0.26
N ARG A 41 -0.96 -9.19 0.53
CA ARG A 41 -1.80 -10.08 1.32
C ARG A 41 -2.84 -9.28 2.10
N ALA A 42 -4.11 -9.70 1.98
CA ALA A 42 -5.25 -9.07 2.62
C ALA A 42 -6.39 -10.08 2.80
N ARG A 43 -7.38 -9.71 3.60
CA ARG A 43 -8.56 -10.58 3.81
C ARG A 43 -9.62 -10.35 2.74
N SER A 44 -9.81 -9.11 2.29
CA SER A 44 -10.84 -8.77 1.32
C SER A 44 -10.39 -8.96 -0.13
N ASN A 45 -11.35 -9.03 -1.03
CA ASN A 45 -11.10 -9.12 -2.47
C ASN A 45 -10.53 -7.82 -3.09
N HIS A 46 -10.81 -6.66 -2.49
CA HIS A 46 -10.26 -5.37 -2.92
C HIS A 46 -8.84 -5.11 -2.40
N ARG A 47 -8.41 -5.75 -1.33
CA ARG A 47 -7.09 -5.70 -0.70
C ARG A 47 -6.64 -4.32 -0.18
N TYR A 48 -7.56 -3.36 -0.04
CA TYR A 48 -7.26 -2.10 0.65
C TYR A 48 -7.14 -2.28 2.17
N ASP A 49 -7.49 -3.42 2.70
CA ASP A 49 -7.25 -3.88 4.07
C ASP A 49 -5.92 -4.65 4.17
N THR A 50 -4.81 -4.00 3.84
CA THR A 50 -3.48 -4.63 3.79
C THR A 50 -3.17 -5.46 5.03
N GLY A 51 -2.88 -6.74 4.82
CA GLY A 51 -2.54 -7.70 5.87
C GLY A 51 -1.03 -7.86 6.07
N ASP A 52 -0.25 -7.79 4.99
CA ASP A 52 1.22 -7.85 5.05
C ASP A 52 1.83 -7.11 3.87
N TYR A 53 2.51 -5.98 4.13
CA TYR A 53 3.18 -5.18 3.10
C TYR A 53 4.39 -5.86 2.44
N THR A 54 4.86 -6.97 3.00
CA THR A 54 6.06 -7.65 2.52
C THR A 54 5.75 -8.84 1.62
N GLN A 55 4.47 -9.21 1.47
CA GLN A 55 4.04 -10.40 0.73
C GLN A 55 2.95 -10.06 -0.27
N VAL A 56 3.11 -10.55 -1.49
CA VAL A 56 2.02 -10.60 -2.46
C VAL A 56 0.95 -11.57 -1.96
N ASP A 57 -0.31 -11.23 -2.18
CA ASP A 57 -1.44 -12.09 -1.86
C ASP A 57 -1.35 -13.41 -2.66
N PRO A 58 -1.44 -14.58 -2.02
CA PRO A 58 -1.32 -15.87 -2.70
C PRO A 58 -2.32 -16.08 -3.85
N LEU A 59 -3.47 -15.38 -3.83
CA LEU A 59 -4.45 -15.43 -4.93
C LEU A 59 -4.02 -14.59 -6.14
N CYS A 60 -3.12 -13.62 -5.95
CA CYS A 60 -2.53 -12.83 -7.04
C CYS A 60 -1.24 -13.48 -7.59
N GLY A 61 -0.48 -14.15 -6.73
CA GLY A 61 0.81 -14.75 -7.05
C GLY A 61 1.80 -14.70 -5.89
N THR A 62 3.07 -14.57 -6.22
CA THR A 62 4.19 -14.55 -5.28
C THR A 62 5.06 -13.30 -5.50
N ASN A 63 5.95 -13.00 -4.53
CA ASN A 63 6.94 -11.93 -4.69
C ASN A 63 7.84 -12.16 -5.92
N THR A 64 8.19 -13.41 -6.20
CA THR A 64 8.99 -13.79 -7.38
C THR A 64 8.25 -13.50 -8.68
N GLU A 65 6.98 -13.90 -8.78
CA GLU A 65 6.14 -13.61 -9.95
C GLU A 65 5.93 -12.11 -10.18
N PHE A 66 5.91 -11.30 -9.12
CA PHE A 66 5.91 -9.84 -9.26
C PHE A 66 7.19 -9.33 -9.92
N THR A 67 8.36 -9.79 -9.47
CA THR A 67 9.65 -9.43 -10.08
C THR A 67 9.71 -9.87 -11.54
N GLU A 68 9.29 -11.11 -11.84
CA GLU A 68 9.23 -11.65 -13.19
C GLU A 68 8.29 -10.84 -14.10
N LEU A 69 7.12 -10.41 -13.59
CA LEU A 69 6.21 -9.52 -14.32
C LEU A 69 6.89 -8.19 -14.65
N CYS A 70 7.57 -7.57 -13.68
CA CYS A 70 8.26 -6.29 -13.89
C CYS A 70 9.37 -6.42 -14.95
N GLU A 71 10.16 -7.49 -14.89
CA GLU A 71 11.20 -7.78 -15.87
C GLU A 71 10.63 -8.02 -17.29
N ALA A 72 9.55 -8.79 -17.37
CA ALA A 72 8.87 -9.05 -18.64
C ALA A 72 8.25 -7.78 -19.23
N ALA A 73 7.60 -6.98 -18.42
CA ALA A 73 7.02 -5.70 -18.82
C ALA A 73 8.09 -4.72 -19.33
N LYS A 74 9.22 -4.62 -18.65
CA LYS A 74 10.36 -3.78 -19.05
C LYS A 74 10.89 -4.15 -20.44
N LYS A 75 10.94 -5.45 -20.79
CA LYS A 75 11.40 -5.92 -22.11
C LYS A 75 10.52 -5.42 -23.27
N VAL A 76 9.25 -5.16 -23.01
CA VAL A 76 8.32 -4.61 -24.03
C VAL A 76 8.07 -3.11 -23.84
N GLY A 77 8.83 -2.44 -22.96
CA GLY A 77 8.72 -1.00 -22.72
C GLY A 77 7.48 -0.61 -21.92
N ILE A 78 7.00 -1.48 -21.03
CA ILE A 78 5.94 -1.21 -20.06
C ILE A 78 6.55 -1.20 -18.66
N ARG A 79 6.05 -0.33 -17.80
CA ARG A 79 6.42 -0.26 -16.37
C ARG A 79 5.26 -0.69 -15.50
N VAL A 80 5.53 -1.17 -14.28
CA VAL A 80 4.52 -1.61 -13.32
C VAL A 80 4.58 -0.73 -12.08
N MET A 81 3.44 -0.19 -11.68
CA MET A 81 3.27 0.68 -10.50
C MET A 81 2.39 -0.02 -9.46
N LEU A 82 2.76 0.10 -8.19
CA LEU A 82 2.01 -0.46 -7.06
C LEU A 82 1.11 0.56 -6.37
N ASP A 83 0.06 0.05 -5.72
CA ASP A 83 -0.80 0.81 -4.82
C ASP A 83 -0.21 0.81 -3.40
N GLY A 84 -0.06 2.00 -2.83
CA GLY A 84 0.45 2.23 -1.49
C GLY A 84 -0.67 2.64 -0.54
N VAL A 85 -1.26 1.67 0.16
CA VAL A 85 -2.28 1.89 1.20
C VAL A 85 -1.57 2.06 2.53
N PHE A 86 -1.11 3.26 2.85
CA PHE A 86 -0.22 3.53 3.98
C PHE A 86 -0.87 4.29 5.13
N SER A 87 -2.16 4.62 5.03
CA SER A 87 -2.89 5.29 6.11
C SER A 87 -3.42 4.33 7.17
N HIS A 88 -3.68 3.08 6.80
CA HIS A 88 -4.26 2.04 7.66
C HIS A 88 -3.79 0.65 7.25
N THR A 89 -4.06 -0.35 8.08
CA THR A 89 -3.94 -1.78 7.74
C THR A 89 -5.32 -2.44 7.82
N GLY A 90 -5.42 -3.70 7.42
CA GLY A 90 -6.56 -4.53 7.81
C GLY A 90 -6.49 -4.89 9.30
N GLU A 91 -7.65 -5.07 9.92
CA GLU A 91 -7.73 -5.66 11.26
C GLU A 91 -7.14 -7.08 11.29
N ASP A 92 -7.24 -7.81 10.16
CA ASP A 92 -6.61 -9.11 9.94
C ASP A 92 -5.24 -8.94 9.25
N SER A 93 -4.35 -8.21 9.89
CA SER A 93 -2.97 -8.01 9.44
C SER A 93 -1.97 -8.64 10.41
N VAL A 94 -0.77 -8.94 9.96
CA VAL A 94 0.33 -9.41 10.83
C VAL A 94 0.69 -8.39 11.92
N TYR A 95 0.34 -7.11 11.69
CA TYR A 95 0.66 -6.00 12.59
C TYR A 95 -0.42 -5.79 13.67
N PHE A 96 -1.70 -5.85 13.30
CA PHE A 96 -2.84 -5.67 14.23
C PHE A 96 -3.31 -7.00 14.81
N ASN A 97 -3.52 -8.01 13.96
CA ASN A 97 -3.83 -9.41 14.26
C ASN A 97 -5.05 -9.59 15.18
N HIS A 98 -6.17 -8.92 14.84
CA HIS A 98 -7.39 -8.97 15.63
C HIS A 98 -7.86 -10.41 15.89
N PHE A 99 -7.84 -11.26 14.86
CA PHE A 99 -8.40 -12.63 14.91
C PHE A 99 -7.38 -13.70 15.36
N GLY A 100 -6.13 -13.35 15.58
CA GLY A 100 -5.10 -14.31 15.95
C GLY A 100 -4.71 -15.29 14.83
N HIS A 101 -4.87 -14.92 13.58
CA HIS A 101 -4.56 -15.78 12.44
C HIS A 101 -3.05 -15.87 12.16
N TYR A 102 -2.25 -14.98 12.73
CA TYR A 102 -0.81 -14.93 12.55
C TYR A 102 -0.07 -15.33 13.83
N PRO A 103 1.10 -15.98 13.73
CA PRO A 103 1.90 -16.35 14.90
C PRO A 103 2.55 -15.13 15.59
N THR A 104 2.57 -13.98 14.95
CA THR A 104 3.11 -12.73 15.49
C THR A 104 2.15 -12.14 16.52
N LEU A 105 2.70 -11.58 17.61
CA LEU A 105 1.90 -10.82 18.57
C LEU A 105 1.52 -9.47 17.92
N GLY A 106 0.28 -9.35 17.47
CA GLY A 106 -0.25 -8.11 16.90
C GLY A 106 -0.63 -7.08 17.98
N ALA A 107 -0.84 -5.85 17.54
CA ALA A 107 -1.17 -4.74 18.45
C ALA A 107 -2.47 -4.96 19.23
N TYR A 108 -3.46 -5.61 18.63
CA TYR A 108 -4.74 -5.93 19.28
C TYR A 108 -4.59 -7.01 20.37
N GLN A 109 -3.61 -7.91 20.24
CA GLN A 109 -3.45 -9.06 21.12
C GLN A 109 -2.63 -8.76 22.37
N GLY A 110 -1.83 -7.70 22.39
CA GLY A 110 -1.02 -7.38 23.55
C GLY A 110 -0.29 -6.04 23.47
N GLN A 111 -0.28 -5.31 24.57
CA GLN A 111 0.45 -4.03 24.65
C GLN A 111 1.97 -4.18 24.55
N SER A 112 2.50 -5.40 24.70
CA SER A 112 3.91 -5.73 24.48
C SER A 112 4.24 -6.04 23.01
N SER A 113 3.27 -5.95 22.11
CA SER A 113 3.49 -6.09 20.67
C SER A 113 4.49 -5.05 20.17
N PRO A 114 5.44 -5.41 19.28
CA PRO A 114 6.32 -4.45 18.63
C PRO A 114 5.54 -3.46 17.75
N TYR A 115 4.31 -3.76 17.43
CA TYR A 115 3.42 -2.93 16.60
C TYR A 115 2.42 -2.12 17.43
N PHE A 116 2.42 -2.22 18.76
CA PHE A 116 1.40 -1.58 19.61
C PHE A 116 1.35 -0.07 19.37
N ASP A 117 2.49 0.59 19.37
CA ASP A 117 2.60 2.03 19.17
C ASP A 117 2.39 2.50 17.71
N TRP A 118 2.18 1.58 16.77
CA TRP A 118 1.78 1.91 15.40
C TRP A 118 0.32 2.37 15.31
N TYR A 119 -0.46 2.06 16.33
CA TYR A 119 -1.89 2.37 16.41
C TYR A 119 -2.20 3.26 17.60
N THR A 120 -3.39 3.85 17.61
CA THR A 120 -3.88 4.66 18.72
C THR A 120 -5.08 3.96 19.34
N PHE A 121 -4.96 3.56 20.59
CA PHE A 121 -6.05 3.00 21.38
C PHE A 121 -6.58 4.07 22.34
N ASN A 122 -7.90 4.30 22.34
CA ASN A 122 -8.58 5.13 23.34
C ASN A 122 -8.86 4.29 24.60
N HIS A 123 -9.39 3.07 24.39
CA HIS A 123 -9.57 2.05 25.43
C HIS A 123 -9.19 0.69 24.87
N TYR A 124 -8.05 0.20 25.26
CA TYR A 124 -7.49 -1.08 24.80
C TYR A 124 -8.35 -2.27 25.26
N PRO A 125 -8.58 -3.29 24.41
CA PRO A 125 -8.14 -3.37 23.00
C PRO A 125 -9.21 -2.91 21.99
N GLU A 126 -10.43 -2.67 22.42
CA GLU A 126 -11.63 -2.61 21.54
C GLU A 126 -11.89 -1.22 20.95
N ASP A 127 -11.41 -0.15 21.59
CA ASP A 127 -11.61 1.22 21.14
C ASP A 127 -10.28 1.79 20.61
N TYR A 128 -10.16 1.84 19.31
CA TYR A 128 -8.98 2.33 18.59
C TYR A 128 -9.35 3.23 17.42
N LYS A 129 -8.41 4.06 17.04
CA LYS A 129 -8.56 4.92 15.86
C LYS A 129 -8.58 4.07 14.60
N ALA A 130 -9.62 4.25 13.79
CA ALA A 130 -9.81 3.57 12.52
C ALA A 130 -10.08 4.57 11.40
N TRP A 131 -9.69 4.23 10.18
CA TRP A 131 -9.90 5.06 9.00
C TRP A 131 -11.40 5.31 8.80
N TRP A 132 -11.80 6.57 8.87
CA TRP A 132 -13.22 7.01 8.83
C TRP A 132 -14.15 6.29 9.83
N GLY A 133 -13.60 5.77 10.93
CA GLY A 133 -14.37 5.01 11.92
C GLY A 133 -14.71 3.58 11.50
N ILE A 134 -14.14 3.10 10.39
CA ILE A 134 -14.32 1.72 9.90
C ILE A 134 -13.36 0.81 10.68
N LEU A 135 -13.88 0.08 11.67
CA LEU A 135 -13.06 -0.72 12.60
C LEU A 135 -12.23 -1.81 11.91
N SER A 136 -12.66 -2.32 10.76
CA SER A 136 -11.84 -3.26 9.97
C SER A 136 -10.57 -2.64 9.36
N LEU A 137 -10.41 -1.30 9.46
CA LEU A 137 -9.29 -0.54 8.91
C LEU A 137 -8.60 0.28 10.01
N PRO A 138 -7.89 -0.35 10.98
CA PRO A 138 -7.16 0.36 12.05
C PRO A 138 -6.13 1.33 11.45
N GLU A 139 -6.20 2.59 11.90
CA GLU A 139 -5.36 3.67 11.37
C GLU A 139 -3.95 3.60 11.95
N LEU A 140 -2.96 3.73 11.07
CA LEU A 140 -1.55 3.78 11.44
C LEU A 140 -1.13 5.17 11.89
N ARG A 141 -0.25 5.23 12.87
CA ARG A 141 0.42 6.46 13.31
C ARG A 141 1.60 6.77 12.38
N LYS A 142 1.35 7.64 11.42
CA LYS A 142 2.34 8.04 10.40
C LYS A 142 3.57 8.78 10.99
N ASP A 143 3.44 9.30 12.20
CA ASP A 143 4.52 9.95 12.97
C ASP A 143 5.37 8.97 13.78
N ASN A 144 4.96 7.72 13.93
CA ASN A 144 5.68 6.71 14.71
C ASN A 144 7.04 6.37 14.05
N PRO A 145 8.17 6.49 14.77
CA PRO A 145 9.50 6.27 14.20
C PRO A 145 9.75 4.83 13.71
N GLU A 146 9.24 3.82 14.43
CA GLU A 146 9.42 2.42 14.05
C GLU A 146 8.59 2.07 12.81
N TYR A 147 7.36 2.64 12.69
CA TYR A 147 6.58 2.53 11.46
C TYR A 147 7.29 3.21 10.28
N GLN A 148 7.80 4.44 10.48
CA GLN A 148 8.56 5.14 9.43
C GLN A 148 9.82 4.37 9.03
N LYS A 149 10.54 3.79 9.99
CA LYS A 149 11.70 2.93 9.72
C LYS A 149 11.29 1.71 8.89
N PHE A 150 10.22 1.01 9.27
CA PHE A 150 9.67 -0.11 8.51
C PHE A 150 9.30 0.27 7.08
N MET A 151 8.80 1.49 6.87
CA MET A 151 8.41 1.96 5.55
C MET A 151 9.59 2.41 4.68
N PHE A 152 10.60 3.08 5.27
CA PHE A 152 11.56 3.88 4.52
C PHE A 152 13.03 3.44 4.68
N GLN A 153 13.35 2.49 5.55
CA GLN A 153 14.73 2.03 5.73
C GLN A 153 15.30 1.56 4.37
N PRO A 154 16.51 2.03 3.97
CA PRO A 154 17.11 1.64 2.70
C PRO A 154 17.17 0.11 2.54
N HIS A 155 16.82 -0.36 1.34
CA HIS A 155 16.76 -1.78 0.92
C HIS A 155 15.73 -2.65 1.65
N GLU A 156 15.50 -2.45 2.94
CA GLU A 156 14.65 -3.30 3.78
C GLU A 156 13.22 -2.75 3.93
N GLY A 157 13.07 -1.42 3.89
CA GLY A 157 11.78 -0.76 4.05
C GLY A 157 10.82 -1.11 2.92
N VAL A 158 9.53 -1.03 3.19
CA VAL A 158 8.47 -1.39 2.22
C VAL A 158 8.64 -0.61 0.92
N VAL A 159 8.87 0.71 1.00
CA VAL A 159 8.95 1.57 -0.18
C VAL A 159 10.14 1.23 -1.07
N PRO A 160 11.40 1.20 -0.59
CA PRO A 160 12.54 0.87 -1.45
C PRO A 160 12.52 -0.60 -1.90
N ARG A 161 12.15 -1.54 -1.06
CA ARG A 161 12.10 -2.97 -1.36
C ARG A 161 11.33 -3.30 -2.64
N TRP A 162 10.13 -2.75 -2.80
CA TRP A 162 9.29 -3.04 -3.95
C TRP A 162 9.74 -2.30 -5.21
N ILE A 163 10.38 -1.15 -5.08
CA ILE A 163 11.05 -0.47 -6.20
C ILE A 163 12.24 -1.29 -6.67
N GLU A 164 13.07 -1.77 -5.77
CA GLU A 164 14.19 -2.67 -6.08
C GLU A 164 13.73 -4.01 -6.66
N ALA A 165 12.53 -4.48 -6.30
CA ALA A 165 11.90 -5.65 -6.91
C ALA A 165 11.34 -5.39 -8.31
N GLY A 166 11.37 -4.13 -8.81
CA GLY A 166 11.02 -3.78 -10.19
C GLY A 166 9.82 -2.83 -10.34
N SER A 167 9.15 -2.43 -9.26
CA SER A 167 8.11 -1.40 -9.35
C SER A 167 8.69 -0.07 -9.84
N CYS A 168 8.01 0.59 -10.77
CA CYS A 168 8.41 1.93 -11.22
C CYS A 168 7.97 3.05 -10.25
N GLY A 169 7.35 2.71 -9.14
CA GLY A 169 6.90 3.68 -8.14
C GLY A 169 5.61 3.28 -7.44
N TRP A 170 5.00 4.27 -6.80
CA TRP A 170 3.84 4.11 -5.95
C TRP A 170 2.71 5.07 -6.32
N ARG A 171 1.51 4.56 -6.50
CA ARG A 171 0.28 5.35 -6.36
C ARG A 171 -0.13 5.31 -4.90
N LEU A 172 -0.34 6.45 -4.29
CA LEU A 172 -0.67 6.57 -2.87
C LEU A 172 -2.18 6.70 -2.70
N ASP A 173 -2.76 5.71 -2.05
CA ASP A 173 -4.15 5.70 -1.64
C ASP A 173 -4.43 6.85 -0.69
N VAL A 174 -5.46 7.65 -0.99
CA VAL A 174 -5.92 8.79 -0.20
C VAL A 174 -4.75 9.66 0.28
N ALA A 175 -3.94 10.19 -0.65
CA ALA A 175 -2.72 10.94 -0.30
C ALA A 175 -2.98 12.15 0.61
N ASP A 176 -4.20 12.71 0.59
CA ASP A 176 -4.63 13.79 1.48
C ASP A 176 -4.60 13.41 2.97
N GLU A 177 -4.69 12.13 3.29
CA GLU A 177 -4.68 11.63 4.66
C GLU A 177 -3.28 11.26 5.16
N LEU A 178 -2.27 11.41 4.30
CA LEU A 178 -0.87 11.24 4.66
C LEU A 178 -0.27 12.60 5.00
N PRO A 179 0.39 12.77 6.18
CA PRO A 179 1.08 14.02 6.52
C PRO A 179 2.14 14.38 5.48
N VAL A 180 2.34 15.68 5.22
CA VAL A 180 3.31 16.17 4.23
C VAL A 180 4.74 15.66 4.52
N ASP A 181 5.14 15.62 5.80
CA ASP A 181 6.46 15.08 6.20
C ASP A 181 6.59 13.59 5.86
N PHE A 182 5.53 12.80 6.03
CA PHE A 182 5.50 11.40 5.65
C PHE A 182 5.63 11.24 4.12
N LEU A 183 4.91 12.05 3.34
CA LEU A 183 5.00 12.06 1.87
C LEU A 183 6.41 12.41 1.39
N ARG A 184 7.05 13.42 2.00
CA ARG A 184 8.43 13.79 1.68
C ARG A 184 9.42 12.67 1.93
N LYS A 185 9.31 11.99 3.09
CA LYS A 185 10.15 10.84 3.44
C LYS A 185 9.92 9.67 2.49
N LEU A 186 8.65 9.41 2.15
CA LEU A 186 8.28 8.37 1.18
C LEU A 186 8.93 8.65 -0.17
N ARG A 187 8.75 9.88 -0.69
CA ARG A 187 9.35 10.28 -1.96
C ARG A 187 10.88 10.18 -1.93
N ALA A 188 11.50 10.66 -0.85
CA ALA A 188 12.95 10.56 -0.69
C ALA A 188 13.43 9.11 -0.72
N ALA A 189 12.75 8.20 0.00
CA ALA A 189 13.08 6.77 -0.01
C ALA A 189 12.87 6.13 -1.39
N ALA A 190 11.79 6.49 -2.08
CA ALA A 190 11.51 6.01 -3.43
C ALA A 190 12.59 6.45 -4.42
N LYS A 191 12.93 7.75 -4.41
CA LYS A 191 13.95 8.32 -5.29
C LYS A 191 15.39 7.88 -4.97
N ALA A 192 15.64 7.49 -3.73
CA ALA A 192 16.93 6.91 -3.35
C ALA A 192 17.09 5.46 -3.89
N ALA A 193 15.99 4.71 -3.96
CA ALA A 193 16.00 3.36 -4.54
C ALA A 193 16.07 3.40 -6.08
N ASP A 194 15.33 4.31 -6.72
CA ASP A 194 15.40 4.60 -8.15
C ASP A 194 15.10 6.10 -8.40
N PRO A 195 16.04 6.88 -8.93
CA PRO A 195 15.81 8.29 -9.26
C PRO A 195 14.63 8.54 -10.20
N GLU A 196 14.30 7.56 -11.06
CA GLU A 196 13.15 7.62 -11.98
C GLU A 196 11.84 7.12 -11.37
N ALA A 197 11.84 6.68 -10.11
CA ALA A 197 10.62 6.22 -9.44
C ALA A 197 9.54 7.31 -9.43
N VAL A 198 8.31 6.92 -9.74
CA VAL A 198 7.13 7.81 -9.75
C VAL A 198 6.42 7.73 -8.41
N VAL A 199 6.04 8.89 -7.86
CA VAL A 199 5.13 8.98 -6.71
C VAL A 199 3.89 9.73 -7.16
N LEU A 200 2.76 9.03 -7.24
CA LEU A 200 1.48 9.53 -7.70
C LEU A 200 0.49 9.52 -6.52
N GLY A 201 -0.05 10.66 -6.15
CA GLY A 201 -1.04 10.77 -5.08
C GLY A 201 -2.47 10.72 -5.61
N GLU A 202 -3.35 9.95 -4.95
CA GLU A 202 -4.79 10.09 -5.14
C GLU A 202 -5.28 11.30 -4.34
N VAL A 203 -5.82 12.29 -5.04
CA VAL A 203 -6.44 13.49 -4.47
C VAL A 203 -7.80 13.68 -5.12
N TRP A 204 -8.86 13.79 -4.32
CA TRP A 204 -10.24 13.78 -4.84
C TRP A 204 -10.72 15.14 -5.38
N GLU A 205 -9.89 16.17 -5.31
CA GLU A 205 -10.18 17.53 -5.72
C GLU A 205 -8.99 18.12 -6.48
N ASP A 206 -9.08 19.41 -6.83
CA ASP A 206 -7.94 20.14 -7.39
C ASP A 206 -6.77 20.20 -6.40
N ALA A 207 -5.69 19.48 -6.72
CA ALA A 207 -4.51 19.36 -5.88
C ALA A 207 -3.66 20.64 -5.86
N SER A 208 -3.84 21.58 -6.80
CA SER A 208 -3.01 22.78 -6.94
C SER A 208 -3.17 23.75 -5.77
N ASN A 209 -4.35 23.79 -5.17
CA ASN A 209 -4.71 24.68 -4.06
C ASN A 209 -5.39 23.95 -2.89
N LYS A 210 -5.11 22.67 -2.73
CA LYS A 210 -5.75 21.85 -1.71
C LYS A 210 -5.41 22.33 -0.30
N VAL A 211 -6.44 22.45 0.52
CA VAL A 211 -6.32 22.60 1.98
C VAL A 211 -6.83 21.33 2.65
N ALA A 212 -6.02 20.68 3.44
CA ALA A 212 -6.41 19.54 4.26
C ALA A 212 -5.79 19.66 5.66
N TYR A 213 -6.52 19.26 6.68
CA TYR A 213 -6.11 19.37 8.09
C TYR A 213 -5.78 20.80 8.55
N GLY A 214 -6.41 21.81 7.93
CA GLY A 214 -6.16 23.22 8.22
C GLY A 214 -4.88 23.80 7.63
N GLU A 215 -4.19 23.05 6.76
CA GLU A 215 -2.95 23.43 6.11
C GLU A 215 -3.09 23.40 4.59
N THR A 216 -2.41 24.33 3.90
CA THR A 216 -2.26 24.25 2.46
C THR A 216 -1.31 23.10 2.11
N ARG A 217 -1.77 22.18 1.27
CA ARG A 217 -1.00 21.03 0.83
C ARG A 217 0.01 21.42 -0.26
N CYS A 218 1.25 21.02 -0.09
CA CYS A 218 2.35 21.41 -0.98
C CYS A 218 2.64 20.31 -2.03
N TYR A 219 1.61 19.80 -2.71
CA TYR A 219 1.79 18.70 -3.67
C TYR A 219 2.62 19.09 -4.89
N CYS A 220 2.54 20.35 -5.32
CA CYS A 220 3.20 20.84 -6.53
C CYS A 220 4.62 21.43 -6.28
N THR A 221 5.21 21.24 -5.11
CA THR A 221 6.55 21.78 -4.80
C THR A 221 7.71 20.91 -5.31
N GLY A 222 7.41 19.72 -5.85
CA GLY A 222 8.40 18.79 -6.40
C GLY A 222 9.13 17.91 -5.38
N ASP A 223 8.79 18.03 -4.10
CA ASP A 223 9.36 17.24 -3.00
C ASP A 223 8.36 16.31 -2.30
N THR A 224 7.12 16.30 -2.72
CA THR A 224 6.01 15.55 -2.10
C THR A 224 5.43 14.49 -3.03
N LEU A 225 4.89 14.88 -4.16
CA LEU A 225 4.26 14.01 -5.15
C LEU A 225 4.81 14.25 -6.55
#